data_b71bd47c81055c9065a086617685cff3
#
_entry.id   b71bd47c81055c9065a086617685cff3
#
_cell.length_a   1.000
_cell.length_b   1.000
_cell.length_c   1.000
_cell.angle_alpha   90.00
_cell.angle_beta   90.00
_cell.angle_gamma   90.00
#
_symmetry.space_group_name_H-M   'P 1'
#
loop_
_entity.id
_entity.type
_entity.pdbx_description
1 polymer ?
#
loop_
_entity_poly.entity_id
_entity_poly.type
_entity_poly.pdbx_seq_one_letter_code
_entity_poly.pdbx_strand_id
1 'polypeptide(L)'
;MSQYNFANWKTVEEPEVETMTKVTRGKQVDNLLYDLLTTVSPHGRENLISDIIIQALTSGTDKRKRNFTTHLDVKGNLIVKVGDYKKSKVMFSSHMDTVQSKALVKTDLRLTDEGHIYASYDKEVSEYIDNNGKVITKDEIGDFAEESGFKYPNYILMGKGKNKRVYGSDNEFDDWKATDIVVGTKTSIKPVSSVLGADDKLGCYIMCKLILNNTEGLYVFHIGEECGGIGSSYIATSTPEVVEGMNYCIAFDRYEYGHIITHQSGGRCCSDDFVDGLAAKLNPLLPPKQQMSGNSGGSFTDSANYTKLIPECTNVSVSYKSQHTSREHFDLVWFNDILIPALMKITWHDLPVARDPNEVSTPYGSRYSSGYTSSLYNRTYASYKSERSVVSTRSSLTNSERMNQSTIDKCNHLLSEKFDGYDPEEGLPQNMSAKQKVDFVRYTFVKNNLSLEEMAEMVVDAEESAENRLFEDERLDTLGFNSSFDSRRYDY
;
A
#
# COMPACT_ATOMS: atom_id res chain seq x y z
N MET A 1 -2.79 3.32 34.43
CA MET A 1 -3.83 2.58 33.70
C MET A 1 -4.75 3.61 33.06
N SER A 2 -4.50 4.01 31.83
CA SER A 2 -5.40 4.86 31.05
C SER A 2 -6.25 3.93 30.17
N GLN A 3 -7.54 3.91 30.46
CA GLN A 3 -8.55 3.22 29.66
C GLN A 3 -8.56 3.90 28.27
N TYR A 4 -8.04 3.23 27.26
CA TYR A 4 -8.33 3.58 25.86
C TYR A 4 -9.79 3.21 25.58
N ASN A 5 -10.60 4.24 25.44
CA ASN A 5 -12.03 4.14 25.17
C ASN A 5 -12.22 3.86 23.67
N PHE A 6 -12.38 2.59 23.27
CA PHE A 6 -12.60 2.14 21.89
C PHE A 6 -13.97 2.51 21.31
N ALA A 7 -14.77 3.34 22.02
CA ALA A 7 -16.16 3.63 21.65
C ALA A 7 -16.34 4.78 20.63
N ASN A 8 -15.30 5.31 19.99
CA ASN A 8 -15.41 6.43 19.04
C ASN A 8 -14.79 6.16 17.67
N TRP A 9 -14.83 4.93 17.19
CA TRP A 9 -14.69 4.70 15.75
C TRP A 9 -16.02 5.08 15.10
N LYS A 10 -16.17 6.38 14.78
CA LYS A 10 -17.15 6.75 13.75
C LYS A 10 -16.77 5.94 12.52
N THR A 11 -17.66 5.09 12.07
CA THR A 11 -17.61 4.50 10.73
C THR A 11 -17.54 5.68 9.77
N VAL A 12 -16.35 5.95 9.24
CA VAL A 12 -16.19 6.99 8.24
C VAL A 12 -16.86 6.42 6.99
N GLU A 13 -17.96 7.03 6.59
CA GLU A 13 -18.78 6.59 5.47
C GLU A 13 -17.95 6.53 4.20
N GLU A 14 -18.19 5.53 3.37
CA GLU A 14 -17.62 5.42 2.03
C GLU A 14 -18.05 6.64 1.21
N PRO A 15 -17.18 7.21 0.35
CA PRO A 15 -17.56 8.35 -0.48
C PRO A 15 -18.68 7.98 -1.46
N GLU A 16 -19.69 8.81 -1.55
CA GLU A 16 -20.83 8.63 -2.46
C GLU A 16 -20.46 8.94 -3.92
N VAL A 17 -19.64 8.11 -4.53
CA VAL A 17 -19.12 8.31 -5.90
C VAL A 17 -20.23 8.35 -6.97
N GLU A 18 -21.44 7.87 -6.68
CA GLU A 18 -22.60 7.98 -7.56
C GLU A 18 -23.00 9.44 -7.83
N THR A 19 -22.83 10.32 -6.83
CA THR A 19 -23.23 11.74 -6.92
C THR A 19 -22.14 12.62 -7.54
N MET A 20 -20.91 12.14 -7.63
CA MET A 20 -19.76 12.89 -8.16
C MET A 20 -19.78 12.94 -9.69
N THR A 21 -19.22 14.01 -10.24
CA THR A 21 -19.07 14.17 -11.70
C THR A 21 -18.02 13.20 -12.23
N LYS A 22 -18.37 12.39 -13.25
CA LYS A 22 -17.42 11.53 -13.96
C LYS A 22 -16.41 12.38 -14.73
N VAL A 23 -15.11 12.16 -14.45
CA VAL A 23 -14.02 12.86 -15.14
C VAL A 23 -13.89 12.34 -16.57
N THR A 24 -13.70 13.25 -17.51
CA THR A 24 -13.47 12.92 -18.92
C THR A 24 -12.02 13.23 -19.27
N ARG A 25 -11.37 12.27 -19.92
CA ARG A 25 -9.98 12.37 -20.41
C ARG A 25 -9.78 13.63 -21.23
N GLY A 26 -8.76 14.43 -20.90
CA GLY A 26 -8.41 15.68 -21.59
C GLY A 26 -9.35 16.85 -21.36
N LYS A 27 -10.27 16.77 -20.38
CA LYS A 27 -11.15 17.88 -19.98
C LYS A 27 -10.76 18.43 -18.61
N GLN A 28 -11.11 17.74 -17.52
CA GLN A 28 -10.82 18.18 -16.16
C GLN A 28 -9.36 17.88 -15.78
N VAL A 29 -8.78 16.82 -16.32
CA VAL A 29 -7.38 16.43 -16.18
C VAL A 29 -6.76 16.19 -17.56
N ASP A 30 -5.46 16.39 -17.70
CA ASP A 30 -4.79 16.07 -18.97
C ASP A 30 -4.73 14.56 -19.24
N ASN A 31 -4.37 14.22 -20.47
CA ASN A 31 -4.40 12.82 -20.91
C ASN A 31 -3.46 11.92 -20.09
N LEU A 32 -2.28 12.41 -19.73
CA LEU A 32 -1.30 11.63 -18.98
C LEU A 32 -1.78 11.34 -17.56
N LEU A 33 -2.24 12.37 -16.84
CA LEU A 33 -2.77 12.20 -15.48
C LEU A 33 -3.97 11.25 -15.48
N TYR A 34 -4.87 11.40 -16.45
CA TYR A 34 -6.02 10.50 -16.60
C TYR A 34 -5.59 9.05 -16.84
N ASP A 35 -4.65 8.82 -17.77
CA ASP A 35 -4.21 7.48 -18.13
C ASP A 35 -3.46 6.80 -16.97
N LEU A 36 -2.62 7.53 -16.23
CA LEU A 36 -1.95 7.02 -15.04
C LEU A 36 -2.99 6.62 -13.97
N LEU A 37 -3.89 7.53 -13.58
CA LEU A 37 -4.82 7.29 -12.48
C LEU A 37 -5.87 6.23 -12.79
N THR A 38 -6.31 6.08 -14.04
CA THR A 38 -7.31 5.07 -14.43
C THR A 38 -6.72 3.69 -14.66
N THR A 39 -5.41 3.56 -14.85
CA THR A 39 -4.73 2.27 -15.05
C THR A 39 -4.46 1.61 -13.71
N VAL A 40 -4.95 0.41 -13.52
CA VAL A 40 -4.74 -0.37 -12.28
C VAL A 40 -3.37 -1.06 -12.36
N SER A 41 -2.47 -0.73 -11.42
CA SER A 41 -1.08 -1.18 -11.42
C SER A 41 -0.62 -1.76 -10.07
N PRO A 42 -1.26 -2.81 -9.55
CA PRO A 42 -0.72 -3.49 -8.39
C PRO A 42 0.63 -4.12 -8.74
N HIS A 43 1.45 -4.40 -7.70
CA HIS A 43 2.74 -5.05 -7.90
C HIS A 43 2.67 -6.23 -8.88
N GLY A 44 3.58 -6.21 -9.87
CA GLY A 44 3.65 -7.12 -11.02
C GLY A 44 2.94 -6.60 -12.28
N ARG A 45 2.37 -5.37 -12.26
CA ARG A 45 1.76 -4.70 -13.42
C ARG A 45 2.35 -3.31 -13.69
N GLU A 46 3.49 -2.99 -13.13
CA GLU A 46 4.17 -1.69 -13.26
C GLU A 46 4.56 -1.38 -14.69
N ASN A 47 4.73 -2.40 -15.52
CA ASN A 47 4.97 -2.25 -16.95
C ASN A 47 3.87 -1.44 -17.66
N LEU A 48 2.62 -1.49 -17.19
CA LEU A 48 1.53 -0.70 -17.76
C LEU A 48 1.76 0.81 -17.52
N ILE A 49 2.29 1.17 -16.36
CA ILE A 49 2.61 2.56 -16.01
C ILE A 49 3.87 3.01 -16.76
N SER A 50 4.94 2.20 -16.79
CA SER A 50 6.14 2.52 -17.55
C SER A 50 5.86 2.74 -19.04
N ASP A 51 4.96 1.94 -19.65
CA ASP A 51 4.55 2.11 -21.04
C ASP A 51 3.83 3.44 -21.28
N ILE A 52 2.90 3.82 -20.38
CA ILE A 52 2.21 5.13 -20.43
C ILE A 52 3.23 6.27 -20.32
N ILE A 53 4.16 6.19 -19.37
CA ILE A 53 5.22 7.19 -19.17
C ILE A 53 6.09 7.31 -20.43
N ILE A 54 6.61 6.19 -20.93
CA ILE A 54 7.46 6.17 -22.13
C ILE A 54 6.71 6.76 -23.32
N GLN A 55 5.44 6.36 -23.51
CA GLN A 55 4.60 6.91 -24.58
C GLN A 55 4.41 8.42 -24.44
N ALA A 56 4.09 8.91 -23.24
CA ALA A 56 3.89 10.35 -23.00
C ALA A 56 5.17 11.16 -23.25
N LEU A 57 6.31 10.68 -22.78
CA LEU A 57 7.61 11.32 -22.96
C LEU A 57 8.07 11.31 -24.43
N THR A 58 7.67 10.29 -25.21
CA THR A 58 8.14 10.11 -26.57
C THR A 58 7.17 10.59 -27.63
N SER A 59 5.91 10.80 -27.32
CA SER A 59 4.90 11.30 -28.26
C SER A 59 5.15 12.74 -28.66
N GLY A 60 5.07 13.05 -29.95
CA GLY A 60 5.14 14.42 -30.46
C GLY A 60 6.53 15.08 -30.42
N THR A 61 7.55 14.42 -29.88
CA THR A 61 8.91 14.95 -29.86
C THR A 61 9.83 14.29 -30.91
N ASP A 62 10.47 15.11 -31.76
CA ASP A 62 11.52 14.61 -32.64
C ASP A 62 12.63 13.98 -31.78
N LYS A 63 12.98 12.72 -32.03
CA LYS A 63 14.03 11.98 -31.31
C LYS A 63 15.35 12.74 -31.24
N ARG A 64 15.67 13.56 -32.26
CA ARG A 64 16.90 14.37 -32.35
C ARG A 64 16.89 15.61 -31.43
N LYS A 65 15.72 16.00 -30.93
CA LYS A 65 15.53 17.16 -30.03
C LYS A 65 15.32 16.78 -28.59
N ARG A 66 15.24 15.46 -28.29
CA ARG A 66 15.05 14.99 -26.91
C ARG A 66 16.35 15.18 -26.13
N ASN A 67 16.23 15.84 -25.00
CA ASN A 67 17.33 16.03 -24.05
C ASN A 67 17.31 14.94 -22.94
N PHE A 68 16.76 13.77 -23.23
CA PHE A 68 16.70 12.68 -22.27
C PHE A 68 16.86 11.31 -22.93
N THR A 69 17.28 10.34 -22.12
CA THR A 69 17.32 8.91 -22.48
C THR A 69 16.50 8.11 -21.48
N THR A 70 15.88 7.02 -21.94
CA THR A 70 15.08 6.11 -21.12
C THR A 70 15.71 4.72 -21.13
N HIS A 71 15.68 4.04 -20.00
CA HIS A 71 16.17 2.67 -19.84
C HIS A 71 15.33 1.93 -18.82
N LEU A 72 14.93 0.69 -19.11
CA LEU A 72 14.38 -0.24 -18.13
C LEU A 72 15.51 -1.12 -17.62
N ASP A 73 15.70 -1.17 -16.30
CA ASP A 73 16.65 -2.11 -15.73
C ASP A 73 16.09 -3.55 -15.72
N VAL A 74 16.91 -4.50 -15.30
CA VAL A 74 16.53 -5.94 -15.30
C VAL A 74 15.40 -6.26 -14.30
N LYS A 75 15.09 -5.35 -13.37
CA LYS A 75 13.98 -5.51 -12.44
C LYS A 75 12.69 -4.87 -12.95
N GLY A 76 12.80 -3.94 -13.89
CA GLY A 76 11.67 -3.19 -14.43
C GLY A 76 11.57 -1.76 -13.93
N ASN A 77 12.55 -1.25 -13.15
CA ASN A 77 12.62 0.17 -12.84
C ASN A 77 12.83 0.96 -14.14
N LEU A 78 12.05 2.02 -14.34
CA LEU A 78 12.24 2.92 -15.46
C LEU A 78 13.17 4.07 -15.05
N ILE A 79 14.34 4.13 -15.69
CA ILE A 79 15.37 5.13 -15.45
C ILE A 79 15.37 6.13 -16.61
N VAL A 80 15.23 7.42 -16.29
CA VAL A 80 15.29 8.51 -17.29
C VAL A 80 16.40 9.48 -16.88
N LYS A 81 17.31 9.78 -17.81
CA LYS A 81 18.41 10.72 -17.61
C LYS A 81 18.15 11.96 -18.46
N VAL A 82 18.03 13.12 -17.84
CA VAL A 82 17.71 14.39 -18.49
C VAL A 82 18.90 15.34 -18.43
N GLY A 83 19.33 15.85 -19.57
CA GLY A 83 20.43 16.83 -19.68
C GLY A 83 21.73 16.32 -19.07
N ASP A 84 22.48 17.23 -18.46
CA ASP A 84 23.70 16.88 -17.71
C ASP A 84 23.37 16.50 -16.26
N TYR A 85 22.66 15.36 -16.11
CA TYR A 85 22.20 14.83 -14.80
C TYR A 85 23.36 14.62 -13.81
N LYS A 86 24.57 14.32 -14.29
CA LYS A 86 25.77 14.17 -13.44
C LYS A 86 26.25 15.48 -12.85
N LYS A 87 26.07 16.56 -13.57
CA LYS A 87 26.37 17.92 -13.09
C LYS A 87 25.25 18.43 -12.17
N SER A 88 24.02 18.14 -12.51
CA SER A 88 22.84 18.47 -11.70
C SER A 88 22.89 17.79 -10.33
N LYS A 89 23.34 16.52 -10.26
CA LYS A 89 23.46 15.70 -9.04
C LYS A 89 22.14 15.51 -8.29
N VAL A 90 21.02 15.69 -8.98
CA VAL A 90 19.67 15.51 -8.44
C VAL A 90 19.08 14.22 -8.97
N MET A 91 18.58 13.38 -8.06
CA MET A 91 17.73 12.24 -8.37
C MET A 91 16.31 12.54 -7.93
N PHE A 92 15.33 12.24 -8.78
CA PHE A 92 13.92 12.24 -8.46
C PHE A 92 13.41 10.80 -8.41
N SER A 93 12.51 10.51 -7.46
CA SER A 93 12.04 9.18 -7.13
C SER A 93 10.52 9.14 -7.02
N SER A 94 9.92 8.08 -7.53
CA SER A 94 8.48 7.78 -7.44
C SER A 94 8.29 6.29 -7.72
N HIS A 95 7.16 5.68 -7.31
CA HIS A 95 6.89 4.28 -7.61
C HIS A 95 5.68 4.10 -8.54
N MET A 96 5.69 3.00 -9.28
CA MET A 96 4.68 2.70 -10.31
C MET A 96 3.61 1.70 -9.85
N ASP A 97 3.89 0.94 -8.80
CA ASP A 97 2.92 0.03 -8.21
C ASP A 97 1.97 0.74 -7.24
N THR A 98 0.87 0.10 -6.93
CA THR A 98 -0.18 0.60 -6.03
C THR A 98 -0.81 -0.58 -5.30
N VAL A 99 -1.50 -0.32 -4.19
CA VAL A 99 -2.29 -1.34 -3.47
C VAL A 99 -3.67 -1.62 -4.09
N GLN A 100 -3.90 -1.21 -5.33
CA GLN A 100 -5.16 -1.47 -6.04
C GLN A 100 -5.42 -2.97 -6.21
N SER A 101 -6.70 -3.36 -6.24
CA SER A 101 -7.09 -4.76 -6.39
C SER A 101 -6.64 -5.34 -7.73
N LYS A 102 -5.99 -6.51 -7.69
CA LYS A 102 -5.60 -7.28 -8.89
C LYS A 102 -6.80 -7.74 -9.74
N ALA A 103 -8.00 -7.79 -9.15
CA ALA A 103 -9.24 -8.12 -9.89
C ALA A 103 -9.69 -7.01 -10.83
N LEU A 104 -9.21 -5.77 -10.64
CA LEU A 104 -9.53 -4.64 -11.51
C LEU A 104 -8.48 -4.52 -12.62
N VAL A 105 -8.92 -4.03 -13.77
CA VAL A 105 -8.04 -3.68 -14.89
C VAL A 105 -7.98 -2.17 -15.06
N LYS A 106 -9.10 -1.51 -14.82
CA LYS A 106 -9.25 -0.07 -14.96
C LYS A 106 -10.25 0.48 -13.95
N THR A 107 -10.05 1.75 -13.55
CA THR A 107 -11.00 2.53 -12.76
C THR A 107 -11.49 3.73 -13.53
N ASP A 108 -12.60 4.31 -13.09
CA ASP A 108 -13.12 5.60 -13.52
C ASP A 108 -12.73 6.66 -12.48
N LEU A 109 -12.53 7.89 -12.92
CA LEU A 109 -12.29 9.02 -12.02
C LEU A 109 -13.59 9.79 -11.75
N ARG A 110 -13.74 10.24 -10.53
CA ARG A 110 -14.85 11.03 -10.04
C ARG A 110 -14.33 12.32 -9.42
N LEU A 111 -15.04 13.42 -9.69
CA LEU A 111 -14.68 14.76 -9.22
C LEU A 111 -15.79 15.30 -8.34
N THR A 112 -15.46 15.77 -7.13
CA THR A 112 -16.38 16.51 -6.27
C THR A 112 -16.47 17.98 -6.67
N ASP A 113 -17.47 18.68 -6.16
CA ASP A 113 -17.63 20.12 -6.38
C ASP A 113 -16.48 20.93 -5.74
N GLU A 114 -15.84 20.41 -4.70
CA GLU A 114 -14.66 21.02 -4.05
C GLU A 114 -13.35 20.80 -4.82
N GLY A 115 -13.38 20.01 -5.90
CA GLY A 115 -12.19 19.75 -6.73
C GLY A 115 -11.37 18.54 -6.31
N HIS A 116 -11.90 17.61 -5.51
CA HIS A 116 -11.21 16.38 -5.14
C HIS A 116 -11.49 15.26 -6.14
N ILE A 117 -10.46 14.53 -6.51
CA ILE A 117 -10.52 13.36 -7.39
C ILE A 117 -10.56 12.08 -6.55
N TYR A 118 -11.52 11.21 -6.87
CA TYR A 118 -11.69 9.85 -6.35
C TYR A 118 -11.69 8.83 -7.48
N ALA A 119 -11.55 7.54 -7.15
CA ALA A 119 -11.72 6.45 -8.10
C ALA A 119 -12.99 5.66 -7.82
N SER A 120 -13.57 5.12 -8.91
CA SER A 120 -14.68 4.18 -8.86
C SER A 120 -14.55 3.11 -9.94
N TYR A 121 -15.33 2.04 -9.83
CA TYR A 121 -15.51 1.06 -10.89
C TYR A 121 -16.97 0.58 -10.89
N ASP A 122 -17.45 0.18 -12.04
CA ASP A 122 -18.80 -0.35 -12.16
C ASP A 122 -18.85 -1.78 -11.60
N LYS A 123 -19.76 -2.01 -10.65
CA LYS A 123 -19.97 -3.30 -9.99
C LYS A 123 -21.42 -3.71 -10.09
N GLU A 124 -21.66 -4.97 -10.33
CA GLU A 124 -22.98 -5.56 -10.20
C GLU A 124 -23.35 -5.66 -8.71
N VAL A 125 -24.39 -4.91 -8.33
CA VAL A 125 -24.89 -4.83 -6.96
C VAL A 125 -26.29 -5.41 -6.92
N SER A 126 -26.53 -6.35 -6.01
CA SER A 126 -27.86 -6.89 -5.73
C SER A 126 -28.43 -6.22 -4.50
N GLU A 127 -29.53 -5.50 -4.69
CA GLU A 127 -30.23 -4.78 -3.63
C GLU A 127 -31.56 -5.47 -3.33
N TYR A 128 -31.99 -5.39 -2.09
CA TYR A 128 -33.34 -5.83 -1.72
C TYR A 128 -34.34 -4.75 -2.12
N ILE A 129 -35.52 -5.18 -2.61
CA ILE A 129 -36.64 -4.33 -2.94
C ILE A 129 -37.90 -4.82 -2.25
N ASP A 130 -38.75 -3.89 -1.83
CA ASP A 130 -40.08 -4.19 -1.34
C ASP A 130 -41.05 -4.57 -2.48
N ASN A 131 -42.31 -4.87 -2.14
CA ASN A 131 -43.35 -5.22 -3.10
C ASN A 131 -43.69 -4.10 -4.08
N ASN A 132 -43.31 -2.84 -3.78
CA ASN A 132 -43.52 -1.67 -4.63
C ASN A 132 -42.27 -1.39 -5.50
N GLY A 133 -41.20 -2.15 -5.36
CA GLY A 133 -39.95 -1.96 -6.08
C GLY A 133 -39.02 -0.90 -5.47
N LYS A 134 -39.34 -0.39 -4.27
CA LYS A 134 -38.45 0.50 -3.52
C LYS A 134 -37.26 -0.30 -3.00
N VAL A 135 -36.04 0.23 -3.14
CA VAL A 135 -34.85 -0.33 -2.52
C VAL A 135 -34.96 -0.18 -1.00
N ILE A 136 -34.68 -1.26 -0.28
CA ILE A 136 -34.72 -1.33 1.18
C ILE A 136 -33.37 -1.81 1.72
N THR A 137 -32.98 -1.25 2.85
CA THR A 137 -31.74 -1.61 3.55
C THR A 137 -31.92 -2.89 4.37
N LYS A 138 -30.82 -3.45 4.85
CA LYS A 138 -30.85 -4.58 5.79
C LYS A 138 -31.50 -4.19 7.12
N ASP A 139 -31.30 -2.96 7.56
CA ASP A 139 -31.90 -2.45 8.80
C ASP A 139 -33.41 -2.31 8.64
N GLU A 140 -33.91 -1.73 7.55
CA GLU A 140 -35.35 -1.69 7.24
C GLU A 140 -35.98 -3.10 7.17
N ILE A 141 -35.22 -4.13 6.71
CA ILE A 141 -35.71 -5.53 6.75
C ILE A 141 -35.78 -6.03 8.19
N GLY A 142 -34.84 -5.64 9.05
CA GLY A 142 -34.86 -5.92 10.48
C GLY A 142 -36.07 -5.27 11.18
N ASP A 143 -36.31 -3.99 10.88
CA ASP A 143 -37.45 -3.22 11.38
C ASP A 143 -38.78 -3.91 11.00
N PHE A 144 -38.91 -4.46 9.82
CA PHE A 144 -40.08 -5.22 9.39
C PHE A 144 -40.32 -6.50 10.22
N ALA A 145 -39.24 -7.17 10.65
CA ALA A 145 -39.35 -8.29 11.52
C ALA A 145 -39.87 -7.88 12.91
N GLU A 146 -39.37 -6.75 13.43
CA GLU A 146 -39.80 -6.18 14.71
C GLU A 146 -41.24 -5.67 14.66
N GLU A 147 -41.67 -4.96 13.61
CA GLU A 147 -43.04 -4.55 13.37
C GLU A 147 -44.00 -5.75 13.26
N SER A 148 -43.51 -6.90 12.81
CA SER A 148 -44.25 -8.16 12.76
C SER A 148 -44.38 -8.84 14.14
N GLY A 149 -43.91 -8.20 15.21
CA GLY A 149 -44.08 -8.64 16.60
C GLY A 149 -42.95 -9.55 17.12
N PHE A 150 -41.84 -9.64 16.41
CA PHE A 150 -40.68 -10.39 16.89
C PHE A 150 -39.84 -9.54 17.87
N LYS A 151 -39.34 -10.19 18.91
CA LYS A 151 -38.70 -9.55 20.06
C LYS A 151 -37.27 -9.06 19.77
N TYR A 152 -36.64 -9.58 18.73
CA TYR A 152 -35.26 -9.28 18.36
C TYR A 152 -35.21 -8.79 16.92
N PRO A 153 -34.33 -7.81 16.61
CA PRO A 153 -34.16 -7.28 15.24
C PRO A 153 -33.42 -8.27 14.33
N ASN A 154 -33.24 -9.49 14.72
CA ASN A 154 -32.63 -10.52 13.91
C ASN A 154 -33.64 -11.09 12.91
N TYR A 155 -33.19 -11.22 11.67
CA TYR A 155 -33.98 -11.81 10.61
C TYR A 155 -33.12 -12.73 9.73
N ILE A 156 -33.81 -13.70 9.10
CA ILE A 156 -33.23 -14.48 8.01
C ILE A 156 -34.12 -14.38 6.78
N LEU A 157 -33.53 -14.52 5.60
CA LEU A 157 -34.24 -14.52 4.33
C LEU A 157 -34.23 -15.93 3.76
N MET A 158 -35.41 -16.54 3.67
CA MET A 158 -35.56 -17.86 3.08
C MET A 158 -36.45 -17.82 1.84
N GLY A 159 -36.07 -18.58 0.80
CA GLY A 159 -36.82 -18.70 -0.45
C GLY A 159 -35.94 -19.10 -1.61
N LYS A 160 -36.55 -19.53 -2.69
CA LYS A 160 -35.87 -19.85 -3.96
C LYS A 160 -36.05 -18.72 -4.96
N GLY A 161 -34.98 -18.35 -5.68
CA GLY A 161 -35.02 -17.32 -6.73
C GLY A 161 -34.95 -15.89 -6.18
N LYS A 162 -35.59 -14.94 -6.90
CA LYS A 162 -35.48 -13.51 -6.66
C LYS A 162 -36.30 -13.01 -5.47
N ASN A 163 -37.33 -13.77 -5.04
CA ASN A 163 -38.19 -13.38 -3.91
C ASN A 163 -37.87 -14.23 -2.70
N LYS A 164 -37.63 -13.57 -1.59
CA LYS A 164 -37.32 -14.19 -0.31
C LYS A 164 -38.29 -13.69 0.74
N ARG A 165 -38.78 -14.61 1.59
CA ARG A 165 -39.63 -14.25 2.75
C ARG A 165 -38.74 -13.92 3.93
N VAL A 166 -39.09 -12.87 4.66
CA VAL A 166 -38.44 -12.49 5.92
C VAL A 166 -38.96 -13.41 7.04
N TYR A 167 -38.03 -13.91 7.83
CA TYR A 167 -38.33 -14.69 9.05
C TYR A 167 -37.70 -13.94 10.21
N GLY A 168 -38.49 -13.69 11.27
CA GLY A 168 -38.01 -13.14 12.52
C GLY A 168 -37.84 -14.23 13.58
N SER A 169 -37.21 -13.93 14.72
CA SER A 169 -37.04 -14.83 15.85
C SER A 169 -37.54 -14.22 17.15
N ASP A 170 -38.24 -15.03 17.98
CA ASP A 170 -38.70 -14.67 19.32
C ASP A 170 -37.63 -14.87 20.41
N ASN A 171 -36.52 -15.54 20.09
CA ASN A 171 -35.41 -15.81 21.01
C ASN A 171 -34.05 -15.76 20.30
N GLU A 172 -32.97 -15.79 21.06
CA GLU A 172 -31.59 -15.75 20.52
C GLU A 172 -31.20 -17.05 19.78
N PHE A 173 -31.96 -18.12 19.90
CA PHE A 173 -31.61 -19.47 19.45
C PHE A 173 -32.76 -20.12 18.65
N ASP A 174 -32.77 -19.91 17.33
CA ASP A 174 -33.35 -20.79 16.30
C ASP A 174 -34.89 -20.95 16.17
N ASP A 175 -35.74 -20.19 16.83
CA ASP A 175 -37.20 -20.26 16.58
C ASP A 175 -37.65 -19.24 15.52
N TRP A 176 -37.25 -19.49 14.24
CA TRP A 176 -37.52 -18.60 13.10
C TRP A 176 -38.95 -18.79 12.58
N LYS A 177 -39.76 -17.74 12.69
CA LYS A 177 -41.14 -17.74 12.19
C LYS A 177 -41.27 -16.84 10.97
N ALA A 178 -42.08 -17.29 10.00
CA ALA A 178 -42.31 -16.51 8.78
C ALA A 178 -43.11 -15.24 9.09
N THR A 179 -42.68 -14.13 8.54
CA THR A 179 -43.51 -12.91 8.43
C THR A 179 -44.30 -12.95 7.12
N ASP A 180 -45.27 -12.04 6.96
CA ASP A 180 -45.97 -11.85 5.66
C ASP A 180 -45.16 -11.04 4.66
N ILE A 181 -43.95 -10.60 5.04
CA ILE A 181 -43.11 -9.73 4.22
C ILE A 181 -42.26 -10.54 3.25
N VAL A 182 -42.33 -10.19 2.00
CA VAL A 182 -41.52 -10.75 0.91
C VAL A 182 -40.68 -9.64 0.34
N VAL A 183 -39.36 -9.86 0.30
CA VAL A 183 -38.41 -8.96 -0.35
C VAL A 183 -37.97 -9.53 -1.69
N GLY A 184 -37.94 -8.71 -2.69
CA GLY A 184 -37.37 -9.02 -3.99
C GLY A 184 -35.86 -8.74 -4.01
N THR A 185 -35.21 -9.18 -5.08
CA THR A 185 -33.83 -8.80 -5.35
C THR A 185 -33.75 -8.14 -6.73
N LYS A 186 -33.23 -6.91 -6.77
CA LYS A 186 -32.94 -6.19 -8.01
C LYS A 186 -31.44 -6.11 -8.19
N THR A 187 -30.96 -6.55 -9.33
CA THR A 187 -29.56 -6.41 -9.72
C THR A 187 -29.40 -5.20 -10.63
N SER A 188 -28.45 -4.34 -10.31
CA SER A 188 -28.11 -3.15 -11.10
C SER A 188 -26.60 -3.00 -11.14
N ILE A 189 -26.09 -2.32 -12.17
CA ILE A 189 -24.68 -1.92 -12.24
C ILE A 189 -24.59 -0.54 -11.61
N LYS A 190 -23.77 -0.41 -10.57
CA LYS A 190 -23.53 0.84 -9.86
C LYS A 190 -22.04 1.15 -9.75
N PRO A 191 -21.63 2.43 -9.82
CA PRO A 191 -20.28 2.81 -9.47
C PRO A 191 -20.08 2.62 -7.96
N VAL A 192 -18.99 1.93 -7.60
CA VAL A 192 -18.54 1.77 -6.22
C VAL A 192 -17.14 2.34 -6.06
N SER A 193 -16.81 2.83 -4.87
CA SER A 193 -15.52 3.40 -4.56
C SER A 193 -14.38 2.39 -4.71
N SER A 194 -13.21 2.87 -5.12
CA SER A 194 -11.98 2.09 -5.28
C SER A 194 -10.78 2.87 -4.78
N VAL A 195 -9.69 2.18 -4.48
CA VAL A 195 -8.37 2.81 -4.29
C VAL A 195 -8.00 3.56 -5.56
N LEU A 196 -7.64 4.83 -5.43
CA LEU A 196 -7.29 5.70 -6.56
C LEU A 196 -5.91 5.37 -7.13
N GLY A 197 -4.95 5.03 -6.24
CA GLY A 197 -3.55 4.86 -6.58
C GLY A 197 -2.88 6.22 -6.88
N ALA A 198 -3.33 7.28 -6.21
CA ALA A 198 -2.64 8.57 -6.20
C ALA A 198 -1.26 8.43 -5.55
N ASP A 199 -1.14 7.57 -4.61
CA ASP A 199 0.04 6.94 -4.06
C ASP A 199 0.50 5.80 -4.99
N ASP A 200 1.56 5.93 -5.87
CA ASP A 200 2.31 7.18 -6.10
C ASP A 200 2.29 7.61 -7.59
N LYS A 201 1.14 7.47 -8.24
CA LYS A 201 0.97 7.94 -9.63
C LYS A 201 1.01 9.47 -9.75
N LEU A 202 0.76 10.22 -8.65
CA LEU A 202 0.94 11.66 -8.65
C LEU A 202 2.42 12.03 -8.73
N GLY A 203 3.29 11.33 -8.00
CA GLY A 203 4.73 11.50 -8.13
C GLY A 203 5.23 11.10 -9.51
N CYS A 204 4.75 9.99 -10.08
CA CYS A 204 5.03 9.62 -11.47
C CYS A 204 4.66 10.74 -12.44
N TYR A 205 3.49 11.35 -12.27
CA TYR A 205 3.05 12.47 -13.11
C TYR A 205 3.93 13.72 -12.94
N ILE A 206 4.27 14.11 -11.68
CA ILE A 206 5.20 15.21 -11.41
C ILE A 206 6.53 15.00 -12.14
N MET A 207 7.12 13.81 -12.00
CA MET A 207 8.39 13.47 -12.65
C MET A 207 8.28 13.60 -14.17
N CYS A 208 7.20 13.13 -14.79
CA CYS A 208 6.97 13.33 -16.22
C CYS A 208 6.90 14.82 -16.61
N LYS A 209 6.23 15.66 -15.81
CA LYS A 209 6.15 17.11 -16.07
C LYS A 209 7.51 17.78 -15.95
N LEU A 210 8.34 17.39 -14.97
CA LEU A 210 9.71 17.88 -14.83
C LEU A 210 10.59 17.46 -16.02
N ILE A 211 10.52 16.21 -16.47
CA ILE A 211 11.23 15.70 -17.65
C ILE A 211 10.82 16.49 -18.90
N LEU A 212 9.53 16.68 -19.13
CA LEU A 212 9.03 17.45 -20.28
C LEU A 212 9.39 18.94 -20.21
N ASN A 213 9.61 19.48 -19.00
CA ASN A 213 10.14 20.81 -18.76
C ASN A 213 11.67 20.90 -18.94
N ASN A 214 12.34 19.81 -19.32
CA ASN A 214 13.81 19.69 -19.41
C ASN A 214 14.53 20.01 -18.07
N THR A 215 13.91 19.70 -16.94
CA THR A 215 14.58 19.81 -15.64
C THR A 215 15.66 18.73 -15.54
N GLU A 216 16.92 19.14 -15.48
CA GLU A 216 18.06 18.23 -15.49
C GLU A 216 18.12 17.38 -14.23
N GLY A 217 18.30 16.06 -14.39
CA GLY A 217 18.37 15.13 -13.28
C GLY A 217 18.30 13.67 -13.72
N LEU A 218 18.49 12.82 -12.74
CA LEU A 218 18.22 11.38 -12.82
C LEU A 218 16.80 11.14 -12.29
N TYR A 219 15.96 10.47 -13.07
CA TYR A 219 14.60 10.12 -12.68
C TYR A 219 14.47 8.59 -12.60
N VAL A 220 14.01 8.09 -11.48
CA VAL A 220 13.82 6.64 -11.30
C VAL A 220 12.39 6.38 -10.85
N PHE A 221 11.65 5.70 -11.73
CA PHE A 221 10.32 5.20 -11.44
C PHE A 221 10.47 3.75 -10.98
N HIS A 222 10.23 3.52 -9.71
CA HIS A 222 10.49 2.22 -9.07
C HIS A 222 9.33 1.24 -9.26
N ILE A 223 9.66 -0.04 -9.07
CA ILE A 223 8.68 -1.12 -8.93
C ILE A 223 8.68 -1.60 -7.49
N GLY A 224 7.51 -2.11 -7.03
CA GLY A 224 7.39 -2.86 -5.79
C GLY A 224 7.76 -2.07 -4.52
N GLU A 225 7.43 -0.77 -4.47
CA GLU A 225 7.55 0.03 -3.25
C GLU A 225 6.63 -0.52 -2.16
N GLU A 226 5.37 -0.77 -2.51
CA GLU A 226 4.31 -1.32 -1.65
C GLU A 226 4.59 -2.76 -1.17
N CYS A 227 5.61 -3.38 -1.74
CA CYS A 227 6.13 -4.68 -1.34
C CYS A 227 7.51 -4.58 -0.68
N GLY A 228 7.84 -3.42 -0.08
CA GLY A 228 9.08 -3.19 0.66
C GLY A 228 10.24 -2.63 -0.18
N GLY A 229 9.95 -1.87 -1.25
CA GLY A 229 10.97 -1.16 -2.04
C GLY A 229 11.86 -2.10 -2.85
N ILE A 230 11.28 -3.07 -3.55
CA ILE A 230 12.00 -4.09 -4.32
C ILE A 230 12.94 -3.44 -5.36
N GLY A 231 12.41 -2.47 -6.11
CA GLY A 231 13.16 -1.79 -7.18
C GLY A 231 14.29 -0.92 -6.64
N SER A 232 14.02 -0.09 -5.65
CA SER A 232 15.01 0.79 -5.05
C SER A 232 16.07 0.02 -4.27
N SER A 233 15.69 -1.03 -3.55
CA SER A 233 16.64 -1.91 -2.86
C SER A 233 17.59 -2.59 -3.85
N TYR A 234 17.08 -3.03 -5.00
CA TYR A 234 17.93 -3.59 -6.06
C TYR A 234 18.94 -2.58 -6.57
N ILE A 235 18.52 -1.36 -6.89
CA ILE A 235 19.46 -0.30 -7.34
C ILE A 235 20.49 -0.02 -6.23
N ALA A 236 20.05 0.18 -4.99
CA ALA A 236 20.95 0.52 -3.89
C ALA A 236 21.98 -0.56 -3.57
N THR A 237 21.67 -1.84 -3.79
CA THR A 237 22.54 -2.97 -3.40
C THR A 237 23.26 -3.62 -4.55
N SER A 238 22.65 -3.70 -5.73
CA SER A 238 23.15 -4.47 -6.86
C SER A 238 23.70 -3.62 -8.00
N THR A 239 23.18 -2.39 -8.15
CA THR A 239 23.60 -1.45 -9.20
C THR A 239 23.77 -0.02 -8.66
N PRO A 240 24.52 0.18 -7.54
CA PRO A 240 24.66 1.49 -6.88
C PRO A 240 25.30 2.57 -7.77
N GLU A 241 26.01 2.15 -8.82
CA GLU A 241 26.59 3.05 -9.82
C GLU A 241 25.54 3.87 -10.58
N VAL A 242 24.28 3.44 -10.58
CA VAL A 242 23.17 4.21 -11.17
C VAL A 242 22.99 5.55 -10.47
N VAL A 243 23.16 5.57 -9.14
CA VAL A 243 22.96 6.75 -8.29
C VAL A 243 24.26 7.38 -7.79
N GLU A 244 25.39 6.87 -8.28
CA GLU A 244 26.73 7.36 -7.88
C GLU A 244 26.91 8.84 -8.21
N GLY A 245 27.37 9.59 -7.22
CA GLY A 245 27.65 11.03 -7.35
C GLY A 245 26.41 11.93 -7.23
N MET A 246 25.23 11.37 -6.95
CA MET A 246 24.05 12.19 -6.63
C MET A 246 24.22 12.82 -5.24
N ASN A 247 23.78 14.06 -5.11
CA ASN A 247 23.74 14.79 -3.83
C ASN A 247 22.35 14.69 -3.18
N TYR A 248 21.31 14.61 -4.00
CA TYR A 248 19.91 14.66 -3.58
C TYR A 248 19.12 13.51 -4.18
N CYS A 249 18.25 12.89 -3.35
CA CYS A 249 17.19 12.01 -3.78
C CYS A 249 15.87 12.57 -3.25
N ILE A 250 15.02 13.04 -4.14
CA ILE A 250 13.75 13.70 -3.81
C ILE A 250 12.61 12.84 -4.31
N ALA A 251 11.90 12.21 -3.36
CA ALA A 251 10.68 11.46 -3.65
C ALA A 251 9.46 12.38 -3.61
N PHE A 252 8.47 12.10 -4.47
CA PHE A 252 7.18 12.80 -4.50
C PHE A 252 6.05 11.86 -4.08
N ASP A 253 6.18 11.29 -2.89
CA ASP A 253 5.35 10.22 -2.38
C ASP A 253 4.95 10.49 -0.91
N ARG A 254 4.60 11.73 -0.59
CA ARG A 254 4.13 12.08 0.75
C ARG A 254 2.69 12.60 0.71
N TYR A 255 1.82 12.01 1.53
CA TYR A 255 0.44 12.45 1.68
C TYR A 255 0.32 13.85 2.27
N GLU A 256 -0.89 14.45 2.17
CA GLU A 256 -1.22 15.80 2.65
C GLU A 256 -0.39 16.91 2.00
N TYR A 257 -0.24 18.02 2.71
CA TYR A 257 0.44 19.22 2.26
C TYR A 257 1.59 19.59 3.20
N GLY A 258 2.55 20.35 2.69
CA GLY A 258 3.49 21.10 3.50
C GLY A 258 4.63 20.31 4.14
N HIS A 259 4.83 19.04 3.83
CA HIS A 259 5.88 18.23 4.41
C HIS A 259 7.08 18.08 3.49
N ILE A 260 8.28 18.29 4.04
CA ILE A 260 9.57 17.83 3.55
C ILE A 260 10.10 16.87 4.61
N ILE A 261 10.17 15.58 4.31
CA ILE A 261 10.48 14.55 5.29
C ILE A 261 11.97 14.56 5.64
N THR A 262 12.28 14.63 6.94
CA THR A 262 13.65 14.65 7.48
C THR A 262 14.11 13.31 8.03
N HIS A 263 13.18 12.40 8.34
CA HIS A 263 13.46 11.08 8.89
C HIS A 263 12.60 10.03 8.17
N GLN A 264 13.22 8.91 7.82
CA GLN A 264 12.56 7.75 7.23
C GLN A 264 13.09 6.48 7.89
N SER A 265 12.23 5.48 8.05
CA SER A 265 12.61 4.19 8.68
C SER A 265 13.38 4.36 10.00
N GLY A 266 12.99 5.36 10.79
CA GLY A 266 13.60 5.65 12.10
C GLY A 266 14.96 6.35 12.04
N GLY A 267 15.50 6.69 10.87
CA GLY A 267 16.77 7.38 10.68
C GLY A 267 16.62 8.76 10.02
N ARG A 268 17.57 9.66 10.28
CA ARG A 268 17.65 10.94 9.57
C ARG A 268 18.02 10.70 8.10
N CYS A 269 17.24 11.21 7.19
CA CYS A 269 17.43 11.02 5.76
C CYS A 269 17.94 12.28 5.05
N CYS A 270 17.69 13.48 5.59
CA CYS A 270 18.28 14.74 5.08
C CYS A 270 18.59 15.72 6.21
N SER A 271 19.41 16.72 5.91
CA SER A 271 19.78 17.78 6.85
C SER A 271 18.69 18.84 6.98
N ASP A 272 18.72 19.61 8.09
CA ASP A 272 17.83 20.77 8.26
C ASP A 272 18.17 21.87 7.26
N ASP A 273 19.46 22.08 6.96
CA ASP A 273 19.91 23.06 5.94
C ASP A 273 19.33 22.75 4.56
N PHE A 274 19.29 21.47 4.17
CA PHE A 274 18.64 21.05 2.91
C PHE A 274 17.16 21.37 2.90
N VAL A 275 16.45 21.03 3.99
CA VAL A 275 15.02 21.31 4.16
C VAL A 275 14.73 22.80 4.05
N ASP A 276 15.48 23.62 4.80
CA ASP A 276 15.32 25.07 4.80
C ASP A 276 15.62 25.67 3.41
N GLY A 277 16.64 25.15 2.73
CA GLY A 277 16.98 25.55 1.36
C GLY A 277 15.87 25.21 0.36
N LEU A 278 15.28 24.01 0.44
CA LEU A 278 14.19 23.61 -0.44
C LEU A 278 12.90 24.38 -0.11
N ALA A 279 12.57 24.54 1.16
CA ALA A 279 11.43 25.33 1.63
C ALA A 279 11.54 26.79 1.19
N ALA A 280 12.73 27.41 1.30
CA ALA A 280 12.96 28.78 0.87
C ALA A 280 12.70 29.00 -0.63
N LYS A 281 12.92 27.97 -1.46
CA LYS A 281 12.63 28.04 -2.89
C LYS A 281 11.15 27.82 -3.21
N LEU A 282 10.48 26.90 -2.50
CA LEU A 282 9.09 26.53 -2.77
C LEU A 282 8.07 27.51 -2.14
N ASN A 283 8.27 27.92 -0.89
CA ASN A 283 7.29 28.64 -0.11
C ASN A 283 6.86 29.99 -0.70
N PRO A 284 7.73 30.79 -1.39
CA PRO A 284 7.27 31.98 -2.10
C PRO A 284 6.27 31.73 -3.24
N LEU A 285 6.17 30.46 -3.69
CA LEU A 285 5.30 30.02 -4.79
C LEU A 285 4.06 29.30 -4.29
N LEU A 286 3.96 29.02 -2.98
CA LEU A 286 2.88 28.26 -2.34
C LEU A 286 2.00 29.16 -1.47
N PRO A 287 0.71 28.85 -1.32
CA PRO A 287 -0.18 29.54 -0.40
C PRO A 287 0.32 29.44 1.05
N PRO A 288 0.14 30.47 1.89
CA PRO A 288 0.67 30.52 3.26
C PRO A 288 0.27 29.33 4.14
N LYS A 289 -0.90 28.75 3.95
CA LYS A 289 -1.41 27.59 4.71
C LYS A 289 -0.84 26.25 4.24
N GLN A 290 -0.15 26.23 3.11
CA GLN A 290 0.34 25.02 2.44
C GLN A 290 1.85 25.13 2.17
N GLN A 291 2.54 26.00 2.89
CA GLN A 291 3.98 26.14 2.84
C GLN A 291 4.67 24.90 3.37
N MET A 292 5.78 24.53 2.72
CA MET A 292 6.58 23.37 3.07
C MET A 292 7.45 23.62 4.30
N SER A 293 7.60 22.62 5.14
CA SER A 293 8.49 22.63 6.31
C SER A 293 8.98 21.21 6.63
N GLY A 294 10.06 21.12 7.41
CA GLY A 294 10.61 19.84 7.84
C GLY A 294 9.62 19.06 8.70
N ASN A 295 9.49 17.76 8.43
CA ASN A 295 8.63 16.85 9.18
C ASN A 295 9.38 15.53 9.45
N SER A 296 9.47 15.14 10.74
CA SER A 296 10.16 13.90 11.14
C SER A 296 9.28 12.65 11.13
N GLY A 297 8.00 12.78 10.77
CA GLY A 297 7.02 11.69 10.76
C GLY A 297 7.00 10.91 9.43
N GLY A 298 8.14 10.66 8.82
CA GLY A 298 8.23 9.79 7.64
C GLY A 298 8.27 8.32 8.02
N SER A 299 7.56 7.48 7.25
CA SER A 299 7.62 6.02 7.36
C SER A 299 8.74 5.48 6.48
N PHE A 300 8.38 4.99 5.32
CA PHE A 300 9.27 4.48 4.28
C PHE A 300 8.82 5.05 2.94
N THR A 301 9.70 5.19 2.01
CA THR A 301 9.55 5.25 0.56
C THR A 301 10.88 4.88 -0.07
N ASP A 302 10.94 4.68 -1.37
CA ASP A 302 12.14 4.26 -2.13
C ASP A 302 13.39 5.11 -1.82
N SER A 303 13.24 6.41 -1.56
CA SER A 303 14.37 7.29 -1.20
C SER A 303 15.07 6.87 0.10
N ALA A 304 14.40 6.12 0.99
CA ALA A 304 15.01 5.60 2.21
C ALA A 304 16.15 4.62 1.93
N ASN A 305 16.03 3.82 0.86
CA ASN A 305 17.05 2.85 0.46
C ASN A 305 18.37 3.50 -0.01
N TYR A 306 18.33 4.78 -0.38
CA TYR A 306 19.50 5.52 -0.87
C TYR A 306 20.22 6.33 0.20
N THR A 307 19.74 6.37 1.43
CA THR A 307 20.27 7.23 2.51
C THR A 307 21.75 6.95 2.86
N LYS A 308 22.26 5.76 2.55
CA LYS A 308 23.69 5.41 2.71
C LYS A 308 24.55 5.74 1.49
N LEU A 309 23.95 6.12 0.36
CA LEU A 309 24.60 6.41 -0.90
C LEU A 309 24.53 7.89 -1.26
N ILE A 310 23.42 8.55 -0.91
CA ILE A 310 23.11 9.92 -1.27
C ILE A 310 22.97 10.75 0.01
N PRO A 311 23.66 11.91 0.09
CA PRO A 311 23.62 12.75 1.28
C PRO A 311 22.24 13.20 1.72
N GLU A 312 21.44 13.75 0.82
CA GLU A 312 20.15 14.32 1.13
C GLU A 312 19.03 13.52 0.45
N CYS A 313 18.31 12.72 1.24
CA CYS A 313 17.16 11.95 0.78
C CYS A 313 15.90 12.46 1.46
N THR A 314 14.85 12.76 0.70
CA THR A 314 13.61 13.28 1.27
C THR A 314 12.39 12.75 0.53
N ASN A 315 11.22 12.94 1.15
CA ASN A 315 9.91 12.72 0.56
C ASN A 315 9.06 13.99 0.71
N VAL A 316 8.48 14.49 -0.37
CA VAL A 316 7.76 15.77 -0.46
C VAL A 316 6.27 15.52 -0.67
N SER A 317 5.44 16.26 0.07
CA SER A 317 3.98 16.17 -0.02
C SER A 317 3.44 16.50 -1.41
N VAL A 318 2.49 15.65 -1.86
CA VAL A 318 1.83 15.77 -3.19
C VAL A 318 0.30 15.83 -3.12
N SER A 319 -0.28 16.03 -1.94
CA SER A 319 -1.70 16.28 -1.64
C SER A 319 -2.64 15.09 -1.55
N TYR A 320 -2.26 13.87 -1.86
CA TYR A 320 -3.19 12.76 -1.67
C TYR A 320 -3.49 12.52 -0.18
N LYS A 321 -4.63 11.94 0.11
CA LYS A 321 -5.10 11.60 1.45
C LYS A 321 -5.78 10.25 1.45
N SER A 322 -5.83 9.61 2.63
CA SER A 322 -6.49 8.32 2.84
C SER A 322 -5.99 7.24 1.90
N GLN A 323 -4.68 7.26 1.59
CA GLN A 323 -4.02 6.25 0.76
C GLN A 323 -4.35 4.83 1.23
N HIS A 324 -4.23 3.86 0.34
CA HIS A 324 -4.52 2.45 0.59
C HIS A 324 -5.99 2.13 0.95
N THR A 325 -6.90 3.09 0.78
CA THR A 325 -8.33 2.89 1.04
C THR A 325 -9.18 3.30 -0.14
N SER A 326 -10.43 2.86 -0.17
CA SER A 326 -11.45 3.32 -1.14
C SER A 326 -11.80 4.80 -1.03
N ARG A 327 -11.31 5.48 0.00
CA ARG A 327 -11.48 6.92 0.24
C ARG A 327 -10.28 7.75 -0.20
N GLU A 328 -9.30 7.11 -0.82
CA GLU A 328 -8.15 7.81 -1.36
C GLU A 328 -8.56 8.88 -2.37
N HIS A 329 -8.06 10.08 -2.18
CA HIS A 329 -8.35 11.24 -3.02
C HIS A 329 -7.21 12.26 -2.98
N PHE A 330 -7.23 13.22 -3.92
CA PHE A 330 -6.34 14.38 -3.88
C PHE A 330 -7.07 15.64 -4.36
N ASP A 331 -6.54 16.80 -3.97
CA ASP A 331 -6.98 18.12 -4.41
C ASP A 331 -6.36 18.43 -5.78
N LEU A 332 -7.19 18.36 -6.83
CA LEU A 332 -6.78 18.58 -8.22
C LEU A 332 -6.26 20.01 -8.45
N VAL A 333 -6.91 21.00 -7.86
CA VAL A 333 -6.56 22.42 -8.07
C VAL A 333 -5.20 22.71 -7.45
N TRP A 334 -5.00 22.30 -6.19
CA TRP A 334 -3.71 22.50 -5.54
C TRP A 334 -2.58 21.75 -6.26
N PHE A 335 -2.82 20.50 -6.62
CA PHE A 335 -1.84 19.66 -7.29
C PHE A 335 -1.43 20.22 -8.65
N ASN A 336 -2.41 20.50 -9.52
CA ASN A 336 -2.15 20.85 -10.91
C ASN A 336 -1.80 22.33 -11.11
N ASP A 337 -2.45 23.25 -10.38
CA ASP A 337 -2.35 24.68 -10.63
C ASP A 337 -1.37 25.39 -9.67
N ILE A 338 -1.01 24.75 -8.55
CA ILE A 338 -0.12 25.33 -7.55
C ILE A 338 1.17 24.54 -7.43
N LEU A 339 1.11 23.24 -7.04
CA LEU A 339 2.30 22.46 -6.76
C LEU A 339 3.17 22.26 -8.00
N ILE A 340 2.62 21.72 -9.08
CA ILE A 340 3.39 21.43 -10.31
C ILE A 340 4.07 22.68 -10.86
N PRO A 341 3.40 23.83 -11.06
CA PRO A 341 4.06 25.05 -11.48
C PRO A 341 5.16 25.55 -10.54
N ALA A 342 5.00 25.34 -9.21
CA ALA A 342 6.04 25.69 -8.25
C ALA A 342 7.27 24.80 -8.41
N LEU A 343 7.10 23.48 -8.52
CA LEU A 343 8.18 22.52 -8.72
C LEU A 343 8.93 22.75 -10.04
N MET A 344 8.24 23.19 -11.10
CA MET A 344 8.84 23.49 -12.41
C MET A 344 9.63 24.79 -12.45
N LYS A 345 9.43 25.71 -11.49
CA LYS A 345 10.09 27.03 -11.45
C LYS A 345 11.38 27.06 -10.65
N ILE A 346 11.53 26.17 -9.67
CA ILE A 346 12.70 26.19 -8.79
C ILE A 346 13.94 25.56 -9.46
N THR A 347 15.12 25.99 -9.02
CA THR A 347 16.40 25.34 -9.32
C THR A 347 16.69 24.26 -8.29
N TRP A 348 16.98 23.05 -8.76
CA TRP A 348 17.14 21.87 -7.91
C TRP A 348 18.60 21.59 -7.53
N HIS A 349 19.57 21.99 -8.34
CA HIS A 349 20.99 21.59 -8.26
C HIS A 349 21.84 22.43 -7.30
N ASP A 350 21.30 23.48 -6.69
CA ASP A 350 21.99 24.42 -5.81
C ASP A 350 21.42 24.42 -4.38
N LEU A 351 20.88 23.28 -3.97
CA LEU A 351 20.41 23.09 -2.60
C LEU A 351 21.60 22.78 -1.66
N PRO A 352 21.51 23.07 -0.35
CA PRO A 352 22.54 22.68 0.62
C PRO A 352 22.77 21.16 0.65
N VAL A 353 24.01 20.76 0.93
CA VAL A 353 24.41 19.37 1.19
C VAL A 353 25.18 19.39 2.51
N ALA A 354 24.56 18.94 3.59
CA ALA A 354 25.15 19.01 4.92
C ALA A 354 25.18 17.64 5.65
N ARG A 355 24.38 16.67 5.21
CA ARG A 355 24.41 15.32 5.79
C ARG A 355 25.52 14.45 5.17
N ASP A 356 26.28 13.76 6.02
CA ASP A 356 27.19 12.68 5.58
C ASP A 356 26.45 11.33 5.61
N PRO A 357 26.32 10.62 4.47
CA PRO A 357 25.70 9.28 4.43
C PRO A 357 26.41 8.25 5.31
N ASN A 358 27.70 8.46 5.62
CA ASN A 358 28.51 7.55 6.44
C ASN A 358 28.45 7.88 7.94
N GLU A 359 27.89 9.03 8.29
CA GLU A 359 27.73 9.40 9.69
C GLU A 359 26.70 8.48 10.35
N VAL A 360 27.15 7.74 11.34
CA VAL A 360 26.27 6.92 12.19
C VAL A 360 25.41 7.88 12.99
N SER A 361 24.13 8.05 12.60
CA SER A 361 23.18 8.81 13.40
C SER A 361 23.06 8.16 14.77
N THR A 362 23.67 8.78 15.79
CA THR A 362 23.38 8.42 17.17
C THR A 362 21.87 8.65 17.37
N PRO A 363 21.14 7.68 17.92
CA PRO A 363 19.73 7.87 18.21
C PRO A 363 19.57 9.15 19.02
N TYR A 364 18.73 10.05 18.55
CA TYR A 364 18.43 11.35 19.17
C TYR A 364 18.29 11.18 20.67
N GLY A 365 19.17 11.84 21.43
CA GLY A 365 19.37 11.61 22.84
C GLY A 365 18.08 11.68 23.65
N SER A 366 17.62 10.54 24.08
CA SER A 366 16.57 10.40 25.06
C SER A 366 17.06 10.95 26.40
N ARG A 367 16.68 12.18 26.73
CA ARG A 367 16.75 12.69 28.11
C ARG A 367 15.58 12.18 28.95
N TYR A 368 14.99 11.07 28.63
CA TYR A 368 14.09 10.37 29.53
C TYR A 368 14.42 8.87 29.47
N SER A 369 15.18 8.44 30.49
CA SER A 369 15.39 7.04 30.77
C SER A 369 14.09 6.42 31.25
N SER A 370 13.52 5.51 30.44
CA SER A 370 12.82 4.35 30.95
C SER A 370 12.91 3.27 29.88
N GLY A 371 13.54 2.15 30.26
CA GLY A 371 13.99 1.08 29.38
C GLY A 371 12.88 0.46 28.53
N TYR A 372 12.99 0.70 27.24
CA TYR A 372 12.56 -0.24 26.21
C TYR A 372 13.56 -0.09 25.07
N THR A 373 14.41 -1.07 24.94
CA THR A 373 15.44 -1.14 23.91
C THR A 373 14.77 -1.46 22.56
N SER A 374 14.75 -0.50 21.66
CA SER A 374 14.45 -0.74 20.23
C SER A 374 15.67 -1.43 19.59
N SER A 375 15.79 -2.73 19.83
CA SER A 375 16.87 -3.58 19.25
C SER A 375 16.45 -4.29 17.96
N LEU A 376 15.30 -4.01 17.38
CA LEU A 376 14.76 -4.83 16.30
C LEU A 376 15.12 -4.37 14.89
N TYR A 377 15.50 -3.10 14.68
CA TYR A 377 15.71 -2.59 13.31
C TYR A 377 17.13 -2.69 12.75
N ASN A 378 18.14 -2.91 13.58
CA ASN A 378 19.54 -2.99 13.13
C ASN A 378 20.03 -4.40 12.79
N ARG A 379 19.16 -5.42 12.85
CA ARG A 379 19.59 -6.82 12.64
C ARG A 379 19.28 -7.41 11.27
N THR A 380 18.33 -6.86 10.52
CA THR A 380 17.90 -7.45 9.24
C THR A 380 18.87 -7.20 8.07
N TYR A 381 19.78 -6.24 8.17
CA TYR A 381 20.70 -5.91 7.07
C TYR A 381 22.10 -6.53 7.16
N ALA A 382 22.48 -7.09 8.30
CA ALA A 382 23.81 -7.68 8.48
C ALA A 382 23.90 -9.18 8.09
N SER A 383 22.80 -9.89 7.93
CA SER A 383 22.79 -11.34 7.71
C SER A 383 22.82 -11.78 6.24
N TYR A 384 22.74 -10.85 5.27
CA TYR A 384 22.77 -11.23 3.85
C TYR A 384 24.14 -11.22 3.18
N LYS A 385 25.23 -11.03 3.92
CA LYS A 385 26.61 -11.00 3.40
C LYS A 385 27.55 -12.01 4.04
N SER A 386 27.17 -13.23 4.22
CA SER A 386 28.12 -14.35 4.24
C SER A 386 27.35 -15.65 4.21
N GLU A 387 27.75 -16.43 3.25
CA GLU A 387 27.97 -17.84 3.30
C GLU A 387 27.29 -18.66 2.22
N ARG A 388 28.06 -18.79 1.17
CA ARG A 388 28.19 -20.09 0.54
C ARG A 388 29.42 -20.74 1.19
N SER A 389 29.20 -21.65 2.11
CA SER A 389 30.00 -22.89 2.24
C SER A 389 29.55 -23.73 3.44
N VAL A 390 29.17 -24.97 3.11
CA VAL A 390 29.42 -26.21 3.85
C VAL A 390 28.70 -26.46 5.18
N VAL A 391 27.69 -27.34 5.08
CA VAL A 391 27.40 -28.49 5.94
C VAL A 391 28.13 -28.53 7.28
N SER A 392 27.40 -28.49 8.35
CA SER A 392 27.37 -29.44 9.47
C SER A 392 26.98 -28.81 10.80
N THR A 393 26.20 -29.57 11.51
CA THR A 393 25.96 -29.60 12.96
C THR A 393 25.00 -28.59 13.58
N ARG A 394 23.88 -29.18 14.03
CA ARG A 394 23.00 -28.70 15.09
C ARG A 394 23.75 -27.88 16.14
N SER A 395 23.36 -26.66 16.32
CA SER A 395 23.02 -25.99 17.60
C SER A 395 23.07 -24.47 17.47
N SER A 396 22.11 -23.83 18.09
CA SER A 396 21.98 -22.40 18.33
C SER A 396 21.37 -21.55 17.20
N LEU A 397 20.06 -21.67 17.02
CA LEU A 397 19.25 -20.55 16.55
C LEU A 397 19.46 -19.35 17.48
N THR A 398 19.81 -18.22 16.93
CA THR A 398 20.02 -16.99 17.69
C THR A 398 18.66 -16.43 18.16
N ASN A 399 18.63 -15.66 19.25
CA ASN A 399 17.38 -15.07 19.79
C ASN A 399 16.61 -14.17 18.81
N SER A 400 17.15 -13.87 17.64
CA SER A 400 16.48 -13.12 16.55
C SER A 400 15.71 -14.01 15.58
N GLU A 401 15.91 -15.30 15.64
CA GLU A 401 15.27 -16.33 14.83
C GLU A 401 14.16 -17.07 15.59
N ARG A 402 13.88 -16.66 16.82
CA ARG A 402 12.77 -17.19 17.61
C ARG A 402 11.59 -16.25 17.55
N MET A 403 10.45 -16.76 17.11
CA MET A 403 9.18 -16.10 17.25
C MET A 403 8.99 -15.65 18.70
N ASN A 404 8.43 -14.45 18.91
CA ASN A 404 8.15 -13.99 20.26
C ASN A 404 7.25 -15.02 20.96
N GLN A 405 7.62 -15.49 22.15
CA GLN A 405 6.88 -16.51 22.90
C GLN A 405 5.40 -16.15 23.05
N SER A 406 5.08 -14.86 23.21
CA SER A 406 3.69 -14.39 23.24
C SER A 406 2.91 -14.64 21.95
N THR A 407 3.56 -14.65 20.79
CA THR A 407 2.93 -14.96 19.49
C THR A 407 2.73 -16.47 19.35
N ILE A 408 3.71 -17.27 19.75
CA ILE A 408 3.61 -18.74 19.83
C ILE A 408 2.45 -19.14 20.72
N ASP A 409 2.37 -18.58 21.92
CA ASP A 409 1.30 -18.87 22.87
C ASP A 409 -0.09 -18.52 22.33
N LYS A 410 -0.22 -17.40 21.62
CA LYS A 410 -1.46 -17.03 20.93
C LYS A 410 -1.82 -17.99 19.81
N CYS A 411 -0.87 -18.41 19.00
CA CYS A 411 -1.10 -19.36 17.92
C CYS A 411 -1.54 -20.72 18.50
N ASN A 412 -0.86 -21.22 19.50
CA ASN A 412 -1.20 -22.46 20.18
C ASN A 412 -2.60 -22.40 20.83
N HIS A 413 -2.94 -21.28 21.46
CA HIS A 413 -4.27 -21.07 22.03
C HIS A 413 -5.36 -21.11 20.96
N LEU A 414 -5.17 -20.44 19.83
CA LEU A 414 -6.12 -20.45 18.73
C LEU A 414 -6.26 -21.81 18.06
N LEU A 415 -5.17 -22.58 17.99
CA LEU A 415 -5.17 -23.95 17.48
C LEU A 415 -5.96 -24.85 18.41
N SER A 416 -5.76 -24.75 19.72
CA SER A 416 -6.47 -25.54 20.73
C SER A 416 -7.97 -25.20 20.81
N GLU A 417 -8.37 -23.94 20.58
CA GLU A 417 -9.79 -23.55 20.50
C GLU A 417 -10.51 -24.11 19.26
N LYS A 418 -9.78 -24.30 18.16
CA LYS A 418 -10.36 -24.69 16.86
C LYS A 418 -10.35 -26.18 16.61
N PHE A 419 -9.43 -26.91 17.22
CA PHE A 419 -9.24 -28.33 16.98
C PHE A 419 -9.24 -29.09 18.30
N ASP A 420 -10.32 -29.84 18.51
CA ASP A 420 -10.43 -30.74 19.63
C ASP A 420 -9.30 -31.80 19.51
N GLY A 421 -8.40 -31.85 20.51
CA GLY A 421 -7.24 -32.73 20.51
C GLY A 421 -5.98 -32.15 19.87
N TYR A 422 -5.88 -30.84 19.61
CA TYR A 422 -4.62 -30.20 19.26
C TYR A 422 -3.71 -30.14 20.48
N ASP A 423 -2.52 -30.68 20.35
CA ASP A 423 -1.43 -30.55 21.33
C ASP A 423 -0.30 -29.72 20.71
N PRO A 424 0.14 -28.62 21.35
CA PRO A 424 1.26 -27.81 20.87
C PRO A 424 2.56 -28.61 20.67
N GLU A 425 2.74 -29.72 21.39
CA GLU A 425 3.91 -30.59 21.26
C GLU A 425 3.78 -31.61 20.11
N GLU A 426 2.55 -31.93 19.70
CA GLU A 426 2.25 -32.89 18.63
C GLU A 426 1.89 -32.22 17.28
N GLY A 427 1.60 -30.91 17.28
CA GLY A 427 1.28 -30.13 16.10
C GLY A 427 -0.15 -30.28 15.58
N LEU A 428 -0.39 -29.88 14.32
CA LEU A 428 -1.72 -29.96 13.72
C LEU A 428 -2.20 -31.42 13.55
N PRO A 429 -3.51 -31.71 13.81
CA PRO A 429 -4.04 -33.06 13.74
C PRO A 429 -3.71 -33.77 12.42
N GLN A 430 -3.19 -34.99 12.51
CA GLN A 430 -2.77 -35.78 11.35
C GLN A 430 -3.90 -36.14 10.39
N ASN A 431 -5.15 -36.15 10.87
CA ASN A 431 -6.34 -36.42 10.07
C ASN A 431 -6.77 -35.23 9.18
N MET A 432 -6.14 -34.07 9.31
CA MET A 432 -6.39 -32.93 8.45
C MET A 432 -5.73 -33.15 7.09
N SER A 433 -6.49 -32.96 6.03
CA SER A 433 -5.91 -32.89 4.68
C SER A 433 -4.98 -31.66 4.54
N ALA A 434 -4.03 -31.73 3.63
CA ALA A 434 -3.12 -30.58 3.33
C ALA A 434 -3.91 -29.29 3.05
N LYS A 435 -5.03 -29.38 2.32
CA LYS A 435 -5.90 -28.23 2.07
C LYS A 435 -6.50 -27.64 3.35
N GLN A 436 -6.99 -28.48 4.26
CA GLN A 436 -7.54 -28.04 5.55
C GLN A 436 -6.49 -27.35 6.43
N LYS A 437 -5.25 -27.87 6.44
CA LYS A 437 -4.12 -27.25 7.16
C LYS A 437 -3.82 -25.85 6.58
N VAL A 438 -3.73 -25.74 5.25
CA VAL A 438 -3.50 -24.46 4.56
C VAL A 438 -4.62 -23.45 4.83
N ASP A 439 -5.89 -23.87 4.69
CA ASP A 439 -7.04 -23.00 4.91
C ASP A 439 -7.08 -22.52 6.36
N PHE A 440 -6.73 -23.38 7.30
CA PHE A 440 -6.67 -23.03 8.72
C PHE A 440 -5.56 -22.01 9.03
N VAL A 441 -4.34 -22.25 8.51
CA VAL A 441 -3.20 -21.31 8.66
C VAL A 441 -3.57 -19.94 8.06
N ARG A 442 -4.14 -19.91 6.86
CA ARG A 442 -4.60 -18.67 6.22
C ARG A 442 -5.68 -17.96 7.03
N TYR A 443 -6.66 -18.69 7.56
CA TYR A 443 -7.68 -18.12 8.41
C TYR A 443 -7.09 -17.49 9.67
N THR A 444 -6.17 -18.19 10.33
CA THR A 444 -5.48 -17.70 11.53
C THR A 444 -4.64 -16.46 11.24
N PHE A 445 -3.92 -16.44 10.11
CA PHE A 445 -3.16 -15.31 9.64
C PHE A 445 -4.02 -14.06 9.44
N VAL A 446 -5.10 -14.16 8.66
CA VAL A 446 -6.01 -13.04 8.37
C VAL A 446 -6.67 -12.52 9.65
N LYS A 447 -7.11 -13.41 10.53
CA LYS A 447 -7.82 -13.03 11.75
C LYS A 447 -6.92 -12.35 12.80
N ASN A 448 -5.63 -12.69 12.83
CA ASN A 448 -4.70 -12.21 13.85
C ASN A 448 -3.67 -11.21 13.32
N ASN A 449 -3.76 -10.83 12.05
CA ASN A 449 -2.87 -9.87 11.40
C ASN A 449 -1.37 -10.25 11.54
N LEU A 450 -1.08 -11.54 11.37
CA LEU A 450 0.28 -12.09 11.43
C LEU A 450 1.04 -11.79 10.14
N SER A 451 2.37 -11.61 10.23
CA SER A 451 3.23 -11.51 9.05
C SER A 451 3.41 -12.87 8.37
N LEU A 452 3.88 -12.87 7.11
CA LEU A 452 4.19 -14.10 6.39
C LEU A 452 5.29 -14.93 7.09
N GLU A 453 6.25 -14.26 7.73
CA GLU A 453 7.33 -14.90 8.50
C GLU A 453 6.78 -15.56 9.76
N GLU A 454 5.96 -14.85 10.53
CA GLU A 454 5.30 -15.41 11.71
C GLU A 454 4.40 -16.60 11.37
N MET A 455 3.72 -16.54 10.20
CA MET A 455 2.90 -17.65 9.72
C MET A 455 3.76 -18.86 9.30
N ALA A 456 4.89 -18.62 8.62
CA ALA A 456 5.79 -19.69 8.21
C ALA A 456 6.43 -20.36 9.43
N GLU A 457 6.90 -19.61 10.42
CA GLU A 457 7.44 -20.13 11.68
C GLU A 457 6.40 -20.95 12.45
N MET A 458 5.16 -20.45 12.55
CA MET A 458 4.07 -21.20 13.20
C MET A 458 3.80 -22.54 12.53
N VAL A 459 3.86 -22.59 11.19
CA VAL A 459 3.66 -23.85 10.45
C VAL A 459 4.84 -24.79 10.66
N VAL A 460 6.07 -24.26 10.67
CA VAL A 460 7.29 -25.05 10.94
C VAL A 460 7.23 -25.65 12.32
N ASP A 461 6.97 -24.84 13.36
CA ASP A 461 6.91 -25.31 14.75
C ASP A 461 5.83 -26.39 14.95
N ALA A 462 4.65 -26.16 14.35
CA ALA A 462 3.55 -27.12 14.44
C ALA A 462 3.84 -28.47 13.78
N GLU A 463 4.76 -28.51 12.80
CA GLU A 463 5.09 -29.74 12.08
C GLU A 463 6.39 -30.39 12.56
N GLU A 464 7.36 -29.62 13.05
CA GLU A 464 8.53 -30.20 13.75
C GLU A 464 8.10 -30.94 15.00
N SER A 465 7.10 -30.41 15.72
CA SER A 465 6.49 -31.06 16.89
C SER A 465 5.76 -32.35 16.53
N ALA A 466 5.22 -32.47 15.33
CA ALA A 466 4.49 -33.64 14.87
C ALA A 466 5.37 -34.77 14.29
N GLU A 467 6.70 -34.66 14.33
CA GLU A 467 7.66 -35.58 13.66
C GLU A 467 7.35 -35.83 12.17
N ASN A 468 6.49 -35.00 11.55
CA ASN A 468 6.10 -35.15 10.16
C ASN A 468 7.09 -34.46 9.22
N ARG A 469 7.90 -35.22 8.56
CA ARG A 469 8.87 -34.79 7.54
C ARG A 469 8.26 -34.29 6.23
N LEU A 470 7.07 -33.69 6.26
CA LEU A 470 6.44 -33.14 5.06
C LEU A 470 6.98 -31.76 4.66
N PHE A 471 8.13 -31.40 5.18
CA PHE A 471 8.54 -30.01 5.20
C PHE A 471 9.73 -29.69 4.33
N GLU A 472 10.10 -30.44 3.37
CA GLU A 472 11.15 -29.94 2.51
C GLU A 472 10.55 -29.35 1.23
N ASP A 473 10.44 -29.68 0.17
CA ASP A 473 10.00 -28.90 -0.99
C ASP A 473 8.49 -28.93 -1.31
N GLU A 474 7.79 -30.00 -1.00
CA GLU A 474 6.36 -30.14 -1.33
C GLU A 474 5.44 -29.19 -0.54
N ARG A 475 5.91 -28.71 0.56
CA ARG A 475 5.16 -27.89 1.51
C ARG A 475 5.02 -26.43 1.12
N LEU A 476 6.09 -25.86 0.58
CA LEU A 476 6.05 -24.52 0.01
C LEU A 476 5.12 -24.50 -1.21
N ASP A 477 5.08 -25.59 -1.97
CA ASP A 477 4.13 -25.75 -3.08
C ASP A 477 2.69 -25.89 -2.58
N THR A 478 2.48 -26.59 -1.47
CA THR A 478 1.15 -26.78 -0.88
C THR A 478 0.61 -25.50 -0.24
N LEU A 479 1.49 -24.66 0.31
CA LEU A 479 1.16 -23.36 0.86
C LEU A 479 1.06 -22.26 -0.23
N GLY A 480 1.54 -22.53 -1.46
CA GLY A 480 1.58 -21.57 -2.54
C GLY A 480 2.67 -20.51 -2.37
N PHE A 481 3.74 -20.82 -1.62
CA PHE A 481 4.88 -19.95 -1.38
C PHE A 481 6.10 -20.25 -2.25
N ASN A 482 5.97 -21.13 -3.23
CA ASN A 482 7.07 -21.36 -4.14
C ASN A 482 7.29 -20.15 -5.05
N SER A 483 8.52 -19.72 -5.22
CA SER A 483 8.93 -18.53 -5.98
C SER A 483 8.62 -18.59 -7.48
N SER A 484 8.04 -19.67 -7.98
CA SER A 484 7.42 -19.77 -9.29
C SER A 484 5.90 -19.53 -9.15
N PHE A 485 5.51 -18.29 -9.06
CA PHE A 485 4.11 -17.87 -9.10
C PHE A 485 3.54 -18.21 -10.48
N ASP A 486 2.93 -19.37 -10.63
CA ASP A 486 2.10 -19.67 -11.80
C ASP A 486 0.76 -18.94 -11.64
N SER A 487 0.65 -17.78 -12.31
CA SER A 487 -0.53 -16.91 -12.30
C SER A 487 -1.83 -17.55 -12.81
N ARG A 488 -1.82 -18.85 -13.15
CA ARG A 488 -2.93 -19.56 -13.79
C ARG A 488 -3.84 -20.37 -12.86
N ARG A 489 -3.68 -20.27 -11.52
CA ARG A 489 -4.45 -21.12 -10.59
C ARG A 489 -5.36 -20.43 -9.59
N TYR A 490 -5.65 -19.13 -9.73
CA TYR A 490 -6.58 -18.44 -8.83
C TYR A 490 -7.62 -17.62 -9.62
N ASP A 491 -8.52 -18.35 -10.29
CA ASP A 491 -9.88 -17.86 -10.57
C ASP A 491 -10.74 -18.22 -9.35
N TYR A 492 -10.95 -17.25 -8.44
CA TYR A 492 -12.13 -17.14 -7.58
C TYR A 492 -12.28 -15.69 -7.12
#